data_ab157fce15288cea11e3d90b1fffd277
#
_entry.id   ab157fce15288cea11e3d90b1fffd277
#
_cell.length_a   1.000
_cell.length_b   1.000
_cell.length_c   1.000
_cell.angle_alpha   90.00
_cell.angle_beta   90.00
_cell.angle_gamma   90.00
#
_symmetry.space_group_name_H-M   'P 1'
#
loop_
_entity.id
_entity.type
_entity.pdbx_description
1 polymer ?
#
loop_
_entity_poly.entity_id
_entity_poly.type
_entity_poly.pdbx_seq_one_letter_code
_entity_poly.pdbx_strand_id
1 'polypeptide(L)'
;MQARNAKKEPPGGCLACRYRLGALSHTAAARYDRIAQLLIPGYSSLARLGVALLATSPLGVMPGASILVAGCGTGAELLEARRQRPDWRLTAIDPSPAMLAAARERLTSEQGNAGEGIAWQDTRLEDLDSSTGFDGALAVLVLQGLPDDGSKLRFLTALARSLRPGGEVLLVDLMQGEKSALQDQLAAARLAFQRAAGPLDGEKIANDEPLRGLTEAVHPIGSSRLAALVEAAGFSDPAPVFRALDYEGVLLQRLA
;
A
#
# COMPACT_ATOMS: atom_id res chain seq x y z
N MET A 1 41.00 14.30 -15.62
CA MET A 1 39.82 13.70 -16.27
C MET A 1 39.34 12.56 -15.35
N GLN A 2 38.47 12.89 -14.37
CA GLN A 2 37.96 11.92 -13.39
C GLN A 2 36.55 11.54 -13.81
N ALA A 3 36.37 10.25 -14.12
CA ALA A 3 35.08 9.65 -14.43
C ALA A 3 34.19 9.63 -13.16
N ARG A 4 33.05 10.31 -13.22
CA ARG A 4 32.02 10.22 -12.18
C ARG A 4 31.33 8.87 -12.27
N ASN A 5 31.51 8.04 -11.26
CA ASN A 5 30.76 6.81 -11.04
C ASN A 5 29.28 7.19 -10.77
N ALA A 6 28.44 7.05 -11.77
CA ALA A 6 26.99 7.07 -11.58
C ALA A 6 26.58 5.76 -10.92
N LYS A 7 26.21 5.80 -9.65
CA LYS A 7 25.55 4.66 -8.97
C LYS A 7 24.20 4.41 -9.68
N LYS A 8 24.08 3.27 -10.34
CA LYS A 8 22.82 2.76 -10.87
C LYS A 8 21.83 2.58 -9.72
N GLU A 9 20.74 3.31 -9.75
CA GLU A 9 19.60 3.09 -8.83
C GLU A 9 18.97 1.71 -9.10
N PRO A 10 18.54 0.97 -8.05
CA PRO A 10 17.86 -0.29 -8.23
C PRO A 10 16.47 -0.08 -8.85
N PRO A 11 16.03 -0.89 -9.83
CA PRO A 11 14.70 -0.79 -10.41
C PRO A 11 13.63 -1.27 -9.42
N GLY A 12 12.55 -0.50 -9.28
CA GLY A 12 11.33 -0.93 -8.60
C GLY A 12 11.28 -0.58 -7.10
N GLY A 13 11.18 0.71 -6.78
CA GLY A 13 10.80 1.17 -5.45
C GLY A 13 9.31 1.50 -5.37
N CYS A 14 8.72 1.32 -4.18
CA CYS A 14 7.44 1.90 -3.79
C CYS A 14 7.41 3.40 -4.14
N LEU A 15 6.21 4.00 -4.25
CA LEU A 15 6.02 5.43 -4.50
C LEU A 15 6.91 6.31 -3.61
N ALA A 16 7.08 5.93 -2.34
CA ALA A 16 7.95 6.58 -1.38
C ALA A 16 9.46 6.46 -1.69
N CYS A 17 9.88 5.39 -2.39
CA CYS A 17 11.30 5.17 -2.69
C CYS A 17 11.82 5.98 -3.87
N ARG A 18 10.96 6.51 -4.74
CA ARG A 18 11.37 7.36 -5.88
C ARG A 18 11.54 8.82 -5.52
N TYR A 19 10.88 9.26 -4.45
CA TYR A 19 11.29 10.53 -3.85
C TYR A 19 12.64 10.27 -3.16
N ARG A 20 13.67 11.01 -3.49
CA ARG A 20 14.85 11.18 -2.65
C ARG A 20 14.39 11.85 -1.34
N LEU A 21 13.67 11.10 -0.56
CA LEU A 21 13.31 11.47 0.80
C LEU A 21 14.56 11.22 1.65
N GLY A 22 15.57 12.09 1.44
CA GLY A 22 16.60 12.24 2.44
C GLY A 22 15.89 12.55 3.74
N ALA A 23 16.17 11.76 4.79
CA ALA A 23 15.60 11.83 6.13
C ALA A 23 14.17 12.41 6.15
N LEU A 24 13.16 11.55 5.96
CA LEU A 24 11.77 11.96 6.12
C LEU A 24 11.61 12.52 7.53
N SER A 25 11.43 13.83 7.61
CA SER A 25 10.96 14.44 8.84
C SER A 25 9.49 14.07 9.05
N HIS A 26 8.94 14.18 10.25
CA HIS A 26 7.51 14.10 10.57
C HIS A 26 6.62 14.81 9.54
N THR A 27 7.08 15.92 9.01
CA THR A 27 6.39 16.71 8.00
C THR A 27 6.19 15.97 6.69
N ALA A 28 7.09 15.07 6.28
CA ALA A 28 6.97 14.38 5.01
C ALA A 28 6.01 13.17 5.09
N ALA A 29 5.95 12.45 6.21
CA ALA A 29 4.96 11.39 6.43
C ALA A 29 3.54 11.95 6.54
N ALA A 30 3.34 13.01 7.33
CA ALA A 30 2.07 13.72 7.40
C ALA A 30 1.65 14.29 6.04
N ARG A 31 2.62 14.74 5.25
CA ARG A 31 2.40 15.22 3.88
C ARG A 31 1.96 14.08 2.96
N TYR A 32 2.57 12.88 3.06
CA TYR A 32 2.18 11.71 2.28
C TYR A 32 0.72 11.33 2.52
N ASP A 33 0.30 11.17 3.76
CA ASP A 33 -1.09 10.82 4.10
C ASP A 33 -2.07 11.88 3.61
N ARG A 34 -1.73 13.15 3.77
CA ARG A 34 -2.56 14.24 3.28
C ARG A 34 -2.70 14.21 1.75
N ILE A 35 -1.61 13.97 1.03
CA ILE A 35 -1.63 13.83 -0.43
C ILE A 35 -2.49 12.62 -0.84
N ALA A 36 -2.33 11.47 -0.17
CA ALA A 36 -3.15 10.29 -0.43
C ALA A 36 -4.64 10.56 -0.20
N GLN A 37 -5.00 11.29 0.87
CA GLN A 37 -6.39 11.72 1.13
C GLN A 37 -6.94 12.67 0.05
N LEU A 38 -6.09 13.52 -0.53
CA LEU A 38 -6.47 14.41 -1.63
C LEU A 38 -6.68 13.66 -2.94
N LEU A 39 -5.86 12.65 -3.19
CA LEU A 39 -5.89 11.89 -4.45
C LEU A 39 -6.99 10.83 -4.47
N ILE A 40 -7.25 10.19 -3.33
CA ILE A 40 -8.04 8.96 -3.23
C ILE A 40 -9.30 9.23 -2.41
N PRO A 41 -10.48 9.33 -3.05
CA PRO A 41 -11.73 9.43 -2.30
C PRO A 41 -11.88 8.22 -1.37
N GLY A 42 -12.11 8.47 -0.07
CA GLY A 42 -12.28 7.42 0.92
C GLY A 42 -10.97 6.82 1.49
N TYR A 43 -9.79 7.37 1.15
CA TYR A 43 -8.49 6.90 1.66
C TYR A 43 -8.47 6.71 3.18
N SER A 44 -9.03 7.67 3.93
CA SER A 44 -9.08 7.62 5.39
C SER A 44 -9.86 6.42 5.97
N SER A 45 -10.65 5.73 5.14
CA SER A 45 -11.41 4.53 5.53
C SER A 45 -10.73 3.22 5.17
N LEU A 46 -9.69 3.23 4.34
CA LEU A 46 -9.08 2.01 3.79
C LEU A 46 -8.45 1.13 4.87
N ALA A 47 -7.68 1.73 5.78
CA ALA A 47 -7.07 0.99 6.88
C ALA A 47 -8.15 0.31 7.76
N ARG A 48 -9.22 1.05 8.12
CA ARG A 48 -10.33 0.52 8.90
C ARG A 48 -11.08 -0.59 8.16
N LEU A 49 -11.33 -0.44 6.87
CA LEU A 49 -11.95 -1.45 6.04
C LEU A 49 -11.09 -2.72 5.98
N GLY A 50 -9.80 -2.58 5.73
CA GLY A 50 -8.88 -3.71 5.63
C GLY A 50 -8.78 -4.51 6.92
N VAL A 51 -8.65 -3.82 8.05
CA VAL A 51 -8.62 -4.47 9.36
C VAL A 51 -9.94 -5.18 9.65
N ALA A 52 -11.09 -4.54 9.36
CA ALA A 52 -12.40 -5.14 9.58
C ALA A 52 -12.62 -6.41 8.72
N LEU A 53 -12.18 -6.40 7.46
CA LEU A 53 -12.25 -7.57 6.58
C LEU A 53 -11.42 -8.73 7.14
N LEU A 54 -10.15 -8.49 7.47
CA LEU A 54 -9.29 -9.54 8.02
C LEU A 54 -9.74 -10.00 9.41
N ALA A 55 -10.28 -9.11 10.26
CA ALA A 55 -10.79 -9.48 11.58
C ALA A 55 -12.01 -10.42 11.54
N THR A 56 -12.68 -10.51 10.41
CA THR A 56 -13.81 -11.41 10.17
C THR A 56 -13.44 -12.62 9.31
N SER A 57 -12.21 -12.67 8.77
CA SER A 57 -11.72 -13.80 7.98
C SER A 57 -11.52 -15.05 8.83
N PRO A 58 -11.60 -16.25 8.26
CA PRO A 58 -11.48 -17.52 9.02
C PRO A 58 -10.21 -17.65 9.86
N LEU A 59 -9.07 -17.14 9.36
CA LEU A 59 -7.79 -17.18 10.08
C LEU A 59 -7.57 -15.93 10.92
N GLY A 60 -7.94 -14.75 10.40
CA GLY A 60 -7.73 -13.46 11.08
C GLY A 60 -8.61 -13.26 12.32
N VAL A 61 -9.76 -13.94 12.41
CA VAL A 61 -10.65 -13.89 13.60
C VAL A 61 -10.00 -14.54 14.82
N MET A 62 -9.07 -15.44 14.61
CA MET A 62 -8.43 -16.20 15.71
C MET A 62 -7.62 -15.29 16.62
N PRO A 63 -7.66 -15.49 17.95
CA PRO A 63 -6.81 -14.75 18.88
C PRO A 63 -5.33 -14.94 18.55
N GLY A 64 -4.60 -13.83 18.54
CA GLY A 64 -3.16 -13.83 18.23
C GLY A 64 -2.83 -14.15 16.77
N ALA A 65 -3.76 -13.94 15.84
CA ALA A 65 -3.51 -14.11 14.42
C ALA A 65 -2.30 -13.27 13.96
N SER A 66 -1.51 -13.82 13.03
CA SER A 66 -0.30 -13.20 12.50
C SER A 66 -0.63 -12.46 11.21
N ILE A 67 -0.49 -11.15 11.20
CA ILE A 67 -0.87 -10.28 10.08
C ILE A 67 0.36 -9.54 9.54
N LEU A 68 0.52 -9.63 8.22
CA LEU A 68 1.55 -8.90 7.46
C LEU A 68 0.99 -7.59 6.93
N VAL A 69 1.71 -6.50 7.13
CA VAL A 69 1.47 -5.23 6.41
C VAL A 69 2.62 -5.02 5.43
N ALA A 70 2.35 -5.33 4.16
CA ALA A 70 3.32 -5.27 3.07
C ALA A 70 3.34 -3.87 2.45
N GLY A 71 4.48 -3.16 2.58
CA GLY A 71 4.57 -1.75 2.23
C GLY A 71 3.81 -0.88 3.23
N CYS A 72 4.18 -0.98 4.52
CA CYS A 72 3.42 -0.34 5.60
C CYS A 72 3.42 1.20 5.57
N GLY A 73 4.28 1.81 4.74
CA GLY A 73 4.33 3.26 4.57
C GLY A 73 4.41 4.01 5.91
N THR A 74 3.47 4.92 6.12
CA THR A 74 3.33 5.73 7.35
C THR A 74 2.58 5.02 8.48
N GLY A 75 2.21 3.74 8.32
CA GLY A 75 1.65 2.91 9.39
C GLY A 75 0.16 3.07 9.66
N ALA A 76 -0.64 3.55 8.70
CA ALA A 76 -2.08 3.73 8.90
C ALA A 76 -2.79 2.41 9.25
N GLU A 77 -2.47 1.33 8.53
CA GLU A 77 -3.02 -0.01 8.75
C GLU A 77 -2.57 -0.59 10.09
N LEU A 78 -1.32 -0.35 10.49
CA LEU A 78 -0.79 -0.81 11.78
C LEU A 78 -1.51 -0.13 12.95
N LEU A 79 -1.71 1.19 12.85
CA LEU A 79 -2.41 1.97 13.86
C LEU A 79 -3.83 1.47 14.04
N GLU A 80 -4.54 1.24 12.94
CA GLU A 80 -5.92 0.76 12.97
C GLU A 80 -6.00 -0.69 13.47
N ALA A 81 -5.05 -1.56 13.09
CA ALA A 81 -4.96 -2.92 13.60
C ALA A 81 -4.78 -2.93 15.13
N ARG A 82 -3.93 -2.07 15.68
CA ARG A 82 -3.76 -1.95 17.13
C ARG A 82 -5.01 -1.47 17.86
N ARG A 83 -5.85 -0.66 17.20
CA ARG A 83 -7.12 -0.19 17.77
C ARG A 83 -8.19 -1.27 17.80
N GLN A 84 -8.35 -2.04 16.72
CA GLN A 84 -9.42 -3.02 16.57
C GLN A 84 -9.02 -4.41 17.09
N ARG A 85 -7.76 -4.80 16.89
CA ARG A 85 -7.23 -6.14 17.20
C ARG A 85 -5.86 -6.02 17.88
N PRO A 86 -5.83 -5.55 19.13
CA PRO A 86 -4.59 -5.43 19.90
C PRO A 86 -3.90 -6.78 20.15
N ASP A 87 -4.65 -7.88 20.02
CA ASP A 87 -4.17 -9.25 20.13
C ASP A 87 -3.38 -9.75 18.92
N TRP A 88 -3.49 -9.12 17.75
CA TRP A 88 -2.76 -9.56 16.56
C TRP A 88 -1.25 -9.39 16.69
N ARG A 89 -0.53 -10.37 16.16
CA ARG A 89 0.92 -10.28 15.95
C ARG A 89 1.17 -9.63 14.60
N LEU A 90 1.67 -8.40 14.61
CA LEU A 90 1.87 -7.61 13.41
C LEU A 90 3.31 -7.71 12.93
N THR A 91 3.50 -7.91 11.64
CA THR A 91 4.78 -7.73 10.94
C THR A 91 4.61 -6.62 9.91
N ALA A 92 5.44 -5.61 10.03
CA ALA A 92 5.45 -4.45 9.14
C ALA A 92 6.72 -4.48 8.29
N ILE A 93 6.55 -4.48 6.97
CA ILE A 93 7.67 -4.40 6.04
C ILE A 93 7.53 -3.19 5.14
N ASP A 94 8.63 -2.52 4.88
CA ASP A 94 8.74 -1.46 3.87
C ASP A 94 10.21 -1.35 3.44
N PRO A 95 10.52 -1.26 2.14
CA PRO A 95 11.90 -1.09 1.67
C PRO A 95 12.44 0.34 1.90
N SER A 96 11.67 1.23 2.52
CA SER A 96 12.07 2.57 2.89
C SER A 96 12.28 2.70 4.40
N PRO A 97 13.52 2.80 4.89
CA PRO A 97 13.81 3.04 6.30
C PRO A 97 13.12 4.28 6.85
N ALA A 98 12.94 5.29 5.98
CA ALA A 98 12.28 6.53 6.32
C ALA A 98 10.77 6.35 6.56
N MET A 99 10.09 5.49 5.79
CA MET A 99 8.70 5.13 6.03
C MET A 99 8.54 4.34 7.33
N LEU A 100 9.41 3.37 7.58
CA LEU A 100 9.42 2.63 8.85
C LEU A 100 9.64 3.54 10.06
N ALA A 101 10.54 4.51 9.96
CA ALA A 101 10.76 5.50 11.00
C ALA A 101 9.49 6.34 11.26
N ALA A 102 8.85 6.84 10.19
CA ALA A 102 7.62 7.61 10.27
C ALA A 102 6.46 6.79 10.88
N ALA A 103 6.33 5.52 10.48
CA ALA A 103 5.31 4.63 11.04
C ALA A 103 5.52 4.40 12.55
N ARG A 104 6.74 4.11 12.99
CA ARG A 104 7.08 3.94 14.41
C ARG A 104 6.75 5.17 15.22
N GLU A 105 7.14 6.33 14.72
CA GLU A 105 6.92 7.61 15.37
C GLU A 105 5.41 7.93 15.48
N ARG A 106 4.65 7.68 14.44
CA ARG A 106 3.19 7.82 14.44
C ARG A 106 2.53 6.93 15.49
N LEU A 107 2.88 5.65 15.54
CA LEU A 107 2.32 4.73 16.52
C LEU A 107 2.64 5.17 17.96
N THR A 108 3.86 5.62 18.18
CA THR A 108 4.30 6.12 19.50
C THR A 108 3.54 7.39 19.90
N SER A 109 3.34 8.34 18.97
CA SER A 109 2.67 9.60 19.25
C SER A 109 1.16 9.45 19.47
N GLU A 110 0.50 8.55 18.72
CA GLU A 110 -0.95 8.40 18.79
C GLU A 110 -1.44 7.41 19.86
N GLN A 111 -0.64 6.40 20.19
CA GLN A 111 -1.04 5.30 21.09
C GLN A 111 0.05 4.92 22.11
N GLY A 112 1.00 5.79 22.40
CA GLY A 112 2.06 5.47 23.34
C GLY A 112 2.89 4.27 22.89
N ASN A 113 2.76 3.14 23.60
CA ASN A 113 3.52 1.91 23.30
C ASN A 113 2.92 1.05 22.17
N ALA A 114 2.05 1.58 21.30
CA ALA A 114 1.39 0.83 20.24
C ALA A 114 2.36 0.19 19.22
N GLY A 115 3.60 0.68 19.16
CA GLY A 115 4.67 0.07 18.35
C GLY A 115 5.34 -1.15 19.00
N GLU A 116 5.09 -1.40 20.28
CA GLU A 116 5.60 -2.58 20.96
C GLU A 116 4.98 -3.87 20.41
N GLY A 117 5.80 -4.90 20.24
CA GLY A 117 5.34 -6.20 19.71
C GLY A 117 5.04 -6.22 18.20
N ILE A 118 5.41 -5.15 17.44
CA ILE A 118 5.41 -5.19 15.98
C ILE A 118 6.81 -5.61 15.52
N ALA A 119 6.87 -6.64 14.66
CA ALA A 119 8.10 -7.01 13.97
C ALA A 119 8.32 -6.07 12.77
N TRP A 120 9.34 -5.22 12.85
CA TRP A 120 9.66 -4.25 11.81
C TRP A 120 10.81 -4.75 10.95
N GLN A 121 10.65 -4.78 9.64
CA GLN A 121 11.67 -5.24 8.72
C GLN A 121 11.86 -4.24 7.56
N ASP A 122 13.11 -3.78 7.40
CA ASP A 122 13.53 -2.98 6.25
C ASP A 122 13.87 -3.95 5.11
N THR A 123 12.83 -4.36 4.39
CA THR A 123 12.97 -5.37 3.33
C THR A 123 11.87 -5.24 2.30
N ARG A 124 12.11 -5.82 1.13
CA ARG A 124 11.08 -6.07 0.14
C ARG A 124 10.33 -7.35 0.50
N LEU A 125 9.09 -7.46 0.02
CA LEU A 125 8.30 -8.66 0.24
C LEU A 125 8.95 -9.92 -0.36
N GLU A 126 9.59 -9.76 -1.51
CA GLU A 126 10.27 -10.85 -2.23
C GLU A 126 11.49 -11.42 -1.47
N ASP A 127 12.06 -10.61 -0.58
CA ASP A 127 13.24 -10.93 0.23
C ASP A 127 12.84 -11.32 1.68
N LEU A 128 11.53 -11.30 1.99
CA LEU A 128 11.03 -11.70 3.30
C LEU A 128 11.20 -13.21 3.50
N ASP A 129 11.77 -13.61 4.64
CA ASP A 129 11.75 -15.01 5.03
C ASP A 129 10.32 -15.46 5.36
N SER A 130 9.73 -16.23 4.45
CA SER A 130 8.34 -16.68 4.50
C SER A 130 8.13 -17.96 5.33
N SER A 131 9.10 -18.37 6.14
CA SER A 131 9.02 -19.60 6.93
C SER A 131 7.87 -19.65 7.94
N THR A 132 7.31 -18.49 8.32
CA THR A 132 6.33 -18.37 9.41
C THR A 132 4.85 -18.46 8.98
N GLY A 133 4.52 -18.22 7.72
CA GLY A 133 3.15 -18.19 7.21
C GLY A 133 2.20 -17.26 7.99
N PHE A 134 1.70 -16.21 7.32
CA PHE A 134 0.75 -15.26 7.94
C PHE A 134 -0.69 -15.72 7.76
N ASP A 135 -1.55 -15.33 8.69
CA ASP A 135 -2.99 -15.62 8.67
C ASP A 135 -3.75 -14.64 7.77
N GLY A 136 -3.17 -13.47 7.52
CA GLY A 136 -3.69 -12.47 6.60
C GLY A 136 -2.66 -11.40 6.27
N ALA A 137 -2.96 -10.57 5.26
CA ALA A 137 -2.09 -9.45 4.87
C ALA A 137 -2.86 -8.23 4.40
N LEU A 138 -2.23 -7.07 4.51
CA LEU A 138 -2.68 -5.79 3.94
C LEU A 138 -1.58 -5.28 2.99
N ALA A 139 -1.98 -4.90 1.77
CA ALA A 139 -1.10 -4.28 0.78
C ALA A 139 -1.86 -3.13 0.12
N VAL A 140 -1.59 -1.90 0.56
CA VAL A 140 -2.31 -0.70 0.13
C VAL A 140 -1.36 0.22 -0.63
N LEU A 141 -1.68 0.53 -1.89
CA LEU A 141 -0.94 1.40 -2.80
C LEU A 141 0.51 0.94 -3.08
N VAL A 142 0.72 -0.37 -3.13
CA VAL A 142 2.05 -0.98 -3.35
C VAL A 142 2.24 -1.46 -4.79
N LEU A 143 1.27 -2.24 -5.29
CA LEU A 143 1.40 -2.91 -6.59
C LEU A 143 1.49 -1.90 -7.74
N GLN A 144 0.81 -0.74 -7.63
CA GLN A 144 0.87 0.34 -8.62
C GLN A 144 2.29 0.89 -8.82
N GLY A 145 3.14 0.85 -7.81
CA GLY A 145 4.53 1.30 -7.88
C GLY A 145 5.47 0.34 -8.62
N LEU A 146 5.02 -0.88 -8.91
CA LEU A 146 5.81 -1.89 -9.59
C LEU A 146 5.52 -1.90 -11.10
N PRO A 147 6.52 -1.99 -11.98
CA PRO A 147 6.29 -2.15 -13.41
C PRO A 147 5.68 -3.52 -13.75
N ASP A 148 4.93 -3.60 -14.87
CA ASP A 148 4.36 -4.86 -15.37
C ASP A 148 5.36 -5.59 -16.30
N ASP A 149 6.57 -5.80 -15.81
CA ASP A 149 7.68 -6.51 -16.44
C ASP A 149 7.98 -7.86 -15.75
N GLY A 150 6.99 -8.40 -15.04
CA GLY A 150 7.12 -9.54 -14.14
C GLY A 150 7.29 -9.15 -12.66
N SER A 151 7.55 -7.87 -12.34
CA SER A 151 7.70 -7.41 -10.94
C SER A 151 6.40 -7.54 -10.15
N LYS A 152 5.25 -7.21 -10.77
CA LYS A 152 3.94 -7.40 -10.14
C LYS A 152 3.66 -8.87 -9.82
N LEU A 153 3.97 -9.79 -10.75
CA LEU A 153 3.78 -11.22 -10.51
C LEU A 153 4.72 -11.73 -9.40
N ARG A 154 5.97 -11.28 -9.38
CA ARG A 154 6.90 -11.65 -8.31
C ARG A 154 6.39 -11.20 -6.94
N PHE A 155 5.92 -9.96 -6.83
CA PHE A 155 5.31 -9.44 -5.60
C PHE A 155 4.10 -10.27 -5.16
N LEU A 156 3.13 -10.51 -6.05
CA LEU A 156 1.93 -11.30 -5.73
C LEU A 156 2.27 -12.75 -5.37
N THR A 157 3.25 -13.37 -6.06
CA THR A 157 3.73 -14.71 -5.72
C THR A 157 4.40 -14.75 -4.34
N ALA A 158 5.21 -13.75 -4.01
CA ALA A 158 5.81 -13.63 -2.69
C ALA A 158 4.74 -13.42 -1.61
N LEU A 159 3.72 -12.60 -1.90
CA LEU A 159 2.59 -12.39 -1.00
C LEU A 159 1.80 -13.69 -0.75
N ALA A 160 1.50 -14.45 -1.80
CA ALA A 160 0.85 -15.75 -1.65
C ALA A 160 1.70 -16.72 -0.81
N ARG A 161 3.00 -16.81 -1.07
CA ARG A 161 3.91 -17.67 -0.30
C ARG A 161 4.03 -17.29 1.18
N SER A 162 3.88 -16.01 1.49
CA SER A 162 3.94 -15.52 2.87
C SER A 162 2.70 -15.87 3.69
N LEU A 163 1.55 -16.13 3.04
CA LEU A 163 0.32 -16.51 3.71
C LEU A 163 0.24 -18.02 3.95
N ARG A 164 -0.55 -18.44 4.93
CA ARG A 164 -1.04 -19.81 5.04
C ARG A 164 -2.11 -20.11 4.00
N PRO A 165 -2.32 -21.35 3.57
CA PRO A 165 -3.50 -21.70 2.77
C PRO A 165 -4.78 -21.21 3.43
N GLY A 166 -5.66 -20.57 2.69
CA GLY A 166 -6.86 -19.93 3.22
C GLY A 166 -6.64 -18.54 3.83
N GLY A 167 -5.39 -18.08 3.95
CA GLY A 167 -5.09 -16.70 4.39
C GLY A 167 -5.58 -15.67 3.37
N GLU A 168 -6.11 -14.56 3.88
CA GLU A 168 -6.70 -13.52 3.05
C GLU A 168 -5.82 -12.27 2.99
N VAL A 169 -5.90 -11.55 1.87
CA VAL A 169 -5.23 -10.25 1.71
C VAL A 169 -6.18 -9.22 1.13
N LEU A 170 -6.19 -8.02 1.74
CA LEU A 170 -6.72 -6.84 1.09
C LEU A 170 -5.62 -6.21 0.25
N LEU A 171 -5.86 -6.12 -1.06
CA LEU A 171 -5.03 -5.39 -2.02
C LEU A 171 -5.80 -4.16 -2.49
N VAL A 172 -5.24 -2.95 -2.32
CA VAL A 172 -5.82 -1.70 -2.81
C VAL A 172 -4.80 -0.97 -3.65
N ASP A 173 -5.16 -0.65 -4.89
CA ASP A 173 -4.24 0.04 -5.81
C ASP A 173 -4.96 0.93 -6.82
N LEU A 174 -4.18 1.79 -7.49
CA LEU A 174 -4.61 2.52 -8.68
C LEU A 174 -4.67 1.55 -9.86
N MET A 175 -5.84 1.48 -10.48
CA MET A 175 -6.09 0.65 -11.65
C MET A 175 -6.09 1.48 -12.93
N GLN A 176 -5.83 0.83 -14.05
CA GLN A 176 -6.06 1.43 -15.35
C GLN A 176 -7.56 1.48 -15.61
N GLY A 177 -8.12 2.68 -15.72
CA GLY A 177 -9.53 2.88 -16.00
C GLY A 177 -9.97 2.20 -17.30
N GLU A 178 -11.16 1.60 -17.29
CA GLU A 178 -11.77 1.04 -18.49
C GLU A 178 -12.16 2.15 -19.46
N LYS A 179 -12.09 1.87 -20.76
CA LYS A 179 -12.57 2.80 -21.78
C LYS A 179 -14.08 3.05 -21.60
N SER A 180 -14.44 4.29 -21.33
CA SER A 180 -15.81 4.71 -21.10
C SER A 180 -16.12 5.96 -21.94
N ALA A 181 -17.36 6.07 -22.41
CA ALA A 181 -17.86 7.32 -23.02
C ALA A 181 -17.83 8.50 -22.05
N LEU A 182 -17.75 8.24 -20.74
CA LEU A 182 -17.67 9.25 -19.68
C LEU A 182 -16.24 9.52 -19.18
N GLN A 183 -15.23 9.01 -19.87
CA GLN A 183 -13.82 9.09 -19.41
C GLN A 183 -13.36 10.53 -19.14
N ASP A 184 -13.71 11.47 -20.02
CA ASP A 184 -13.34 12.89 -19.85
C ASP A 184 -14.06 13.51 -18.64
N GLN A 185 -15.31 13.12 -18.41
CA GLN A 185 -16.08 13.56 -17.24
C GLN A 185 -15.48 13.00 -15.94
N LEU A 186 -15.10 11.73 -15.93
CA LEU A 186 -14.45 11.10 -14.76
C LEU A 186 -13.09 11.72 -14.45
N ALA A 187 -12.30 12.02 -15.49
CA ALA A 187 -11.04 12.74 -15.34
C ALA A 187 -11.24 14.16 -14.77
N ALA A 188 -12.25 14.89 -15.28
CA ALA A 188 -12.60 16.21 -14.77
C ALA A 188 -13.11 16.13 -13.32
N ALA A 189 -13.91 15.11 -12.96
CA ALA A 189 -14.39 14.88 -11.60
C ALA A 189 -13.24 14.61 -10.63
N ARG A 190 -12.25 13.81 -11.04
CA ARG A 190 -11.04 13.57 -10.24
C ARG A 190 -10.30 14.86 -9.94
N LEU A 191 -10.07 15.70 -10.97
CA LEU A 191 -9.41 16.99 -10.78
C LEU A 191 -10.25 17.93 -9.88
N ALA A 192 -11.57 17.92 -10.02
CA ALA A 192 -12.46 18.71 -9.17
C ALA A 192 -12.41 18.25 -7.71
N PHE A 193 -12.40 16.92 -7.47
CA PHE A 193 -12.24 16.35 -6.13
C PHE A 193 -10.93 16.78 -5.47
N GLN A 194 -9.80 16.70 -6.20
CA GLN A 194 -8.49 17.12 -5.70
C GLN A 194 -8.46 18.62 -5.36
N ARG A 195 -9.04 19.47 -6.19
CA ARG A 195 -9.11 20.92 -5.95
C ARG A 195 -10.00 21.28 -4.77
N ALA A 196 -11.09 20.55 -4.56
CA ALA A 196 -12.03 20.81 -3.48
C ALA A 196 -11.45 20.53 -2.09
N ALA A 197 -10.43 19.67 -2.00
CA ALA A 197 -9.76 19.34 -0.75
C ALA A 197 -8.85 20.48 -0.21
N GLY A 198 -8.66 21.55 -0.99
CA GLY A 198 -7.92 22.76 -0.59
C GLY A 198 -6.39 22.68 -0.81
N PRO A 199 -5.69 23.80 -0.62
CA PRO A 199 -4.25 23.84 -0.81
C PRO A 199 -3.52 23.08 0.29
N LEU A 200 -2.46 22.38 -0.07
CA LEU A 200 -1.46 21.86 0.85
C LEU A 200 -0.64 23.05 1.37
N ASP A 201 -0.88 23.48 2.62
CA ASP A 201 -0.09 24.48 3.36
C ASP A 201 0.55 25.60 2.50
N GLY A 202 -0.26 26.34 1.73
CA GLY A 202 0.15 27.49 0.93
C GLY A 202 0.75 27.17 -0.45
N GLU A 203 0.99 25.93 -0.82
CA GLU A 203 1.44 25.53 -2.17
C GLU A 203 0.25 25.22 -3.08
N LYS A 204 0.22 25.83 -4.25
CA LYS A 204 -0.83 25.60 -5.26
C LYS A 204 -0.67 24.22 -5.88
N ILE A 205 -1.69 23.36 -5.75
CA ILE A 205 -1.74 21.97 -6.29
C ILE A 205 -1.38 21.91 -7.79
N ALA A 206 -1.63 22.97 -8.56
CA ALA A 206 -1.40 23.01 -10.01
C ALA A 206 0.08 22.99 -10.44
N ASN A 207 1.02 23.31 -9.52
CA ASN A 207 2.46 23.34 -9.79
C ASN A 207 3.23 22.37 -8.86
N ASP A 208 2.53 21.45 -8.20
CA ASP A 208 3.14 20.62 -7.18
C ASP A 208 3.84 19.40 -7.82
N GLU A 209 5.17 19.49 -7.91
CA GLU A 209 6.06 18.42 -8.35
C GLU A 209 5.80 17.06 -7.63
N PRO A 210 5.44 17.02 -6.34
CA PRO A 210 4.99 15.82 -5.65
C PRO A 210 3.76 15.14 -6.27
N LEU A 211 2.77 15.88 -6.75
CA LEU A 211 1.59 15.28 -7.38
C LEU A 211 1.91 14.68 -8.76
N ARG A 212 2.78 15.36 -9.53
CA ARG A 212 3.31 14.79 -10.77
C ARG A 212 4.08 13.50 -10.53
N GLY A 213 5.00 13.49 -9.55
CA GLY A 213 5.75 12.30 -9.21
C GLY A 213 4.89 11.13 -8.72
N LEU A 214 3.78 11.39 -8.01
CA LEU A 214 2.82 10.35 -7.61
C LEU A 214 2.12 9.72 -8.83
N THR A 215 1.86 10.49 -9.88
CA THR A 215 1.19 10.01 -11.09
C THR A 215 2.18 9.47 -12.14
N GLU A 216 3.36 10.04 -12.25
CA GLU A 216 4.38 9.66 -13.26
C GLU A 216 5.16 8.38 -12.88
N ALA A 217 5.17 8.00 -11.59
CA ALA A 217 5.90 6.84 -11.08
C ALA A 217 5.02 5.59 -10.91
N VAL A 218 3.76 5.62 -11.35
CA VAL A 218 2.82 4.49 -11.20
C VAL A 218 2.62 3.75 -12.50
N HIS A 219 2.38 2.45 -12.38
CA HIS A 219 2.18 1.52 -13.49
C HIS A 219 0.83 0.81 -13.30
N PRO A 220 -0.31 1.51 -13.46
CA PRO A 220 -1.62 0.90 -13.28
C PRO A 220 -1.88 -0.17 -14.35
N ILE A 221 -2.59 -1.21 -13.96
CA ILE A 221 -3.04 -2.29 -14.84
C ILE A 221 -4.55 -2.40 -14.81
N GLY A 222 -5.15 -2.94 -15.87
CA GLY A 222 -6.60 -3.18 -15.92
C GLY A 222 -7.03 -4.38 -15.04
N SER A 223 -8.32 -4.41 -14.69
CA SER A 223 -8.88 -5.44 -13.80
C SER A 223 -8.69 -6.86 -14.36
N SER A 224 -8.81 -7.07 -15.68
CA SER A 224 -8.53 -8.37 -16.30
C SER A 224 -7.08 -8.80 -16.17
N ARG A 225 -6.14 -7.84 -16.24
CA ARG A 225 -4.71 -8.12 -16.05
C ARG A 225 -4.42 -8.46 -14.58
N LEU A 226 -5.04 -7.74 -13.64
CA LEU A 226 -4.93 -8.08 -12.23
C LEU A 226 -5.46 -9.48 -11.96
N ALA A 227 -6.65 -9.84 -12.47
CA ALA A 227 -7.23 -11.17 -12.31
C ALA A 227 -6.27 -12.28 -12.78
N ALA A 228 -5.68 -12.12 -13.98
CA ALA A 228 -4.70 -13.07 -14.49
C ALA A 228 -3.42 -13.19 -13.63
N LEU A 229 -2.96 -12.07 -13.05
CA LEU A 229 -1.78 -12.07 -12.20
C LEU A 229 -2.03 -12.72 -10.84
N VAL A 230 -3.19 -12.47 -10.22
CA VAL A 230 -3.55 -13.06 -8.91
C VAL A 230 -3.80 -14.56 -9.06
N GLU A 231 -4.47 -15.00 -10.12
CA GLU A 231 -4.62 -16.43 -10.45
C GLU A 231 -3.25 -17.12 -10.62
N ALA A 232 -2.36 -16.53 -11.44
CA ALA A 232 -1.01 -17.05 -11.64
C ALA A 232 -0.16 -17.08 -10.35
N ALA A 233 -0.45 -16.23 -9.39
CA ALA A 233 0.21 -16.18 -8.10
C ALA A 233 -0.38 -17.18 -7.07
N GLY A 234 -1.50 -17.84 -7.37
CA GLY A 234 -2.15 -18.82 -6.51
C GLY A 234 -3.20 -18.24 -5.56
N PHE A 235 -3.82 -17.14 -5.95
CA PHE A 235 -4.98 -16.57 -5.24
C PHE A 235 -6.31 -16.96 -5.91
N SER A 236 -7.39 -16.79 -5.16
CA SER A 236 -8.76 -16.82 -5.64
C SER A 236 -9.05 -15.69 -6.62
N ASP A 237 -10.20 -15.76 -7.28
CA ASP A 237 -10.75 -14.62 -8.01
C ASP A 237 -10.85 -13.38 -7.10
N PRO A 238 -10.53 -12.18 -7.63
CA PRO A 238 -10.62 -10.95 -6.85
C PRO A 238 -12.08 -10.65 -6.45
N ALA A 239 -12.34 -10.51 -5.15
CA ALA A 239 -13.63 -10.04 -4.64
C ALA A 239 -13.57 -8.53 -4.41
N PRO A 240 -14.27 -7.69 -5.21
CA PRO A 240 -14.25 -6.25 -5.05
C PRO A 240 -14.86 -5.82 -3.71
N VAL A 241 -14.16 -4.98 -2.95
CA VAL A 241 -14.61 -4.47 -1.65
C VAL A 241 -14.56 -2.94 -1.55
N PHE A 242 -13.86 -2.31 -2.48
CA PHE A 242 -13.73 -0.86 -2.55
C PHE A 242 -13.56 -0.43 -4.01
N ARG A 243 -14.23 0.65 -4.40
CA ARG A 243 -13.97 1.34 -5.67
C ARG A 243 -14.25 2.82 -5.53
N ALA A 244 -13.27 3.63 -5.90
CA ALA A 244 -13.40 5.08 -5.95
C ALA A 244 -12.60 5.64 -7.11
N LEU A 245 -13.31 6.07 -8.16
CA LEU A 245 -12.71 6.44 -9.45
C LEU A 245 -11.86 5.28 -10.00
N ASP A 246 -10.56 5.52 -10.20
CA ASP A 246 -9.62 4.52 -10.70
C ASP A 246 -8.94 3.68 -9.59
N TYR A 247 -9.28 3.91 -8.32
CA TYR A 247 -8.76 3.10 -7.21
C TYR A 247 -9.71 1.95 -6.91
N GLU A 248 -9.16 0.75 -6.84
CA GLU A 248 -9.90 -0.47 -6.51
C GLU A 248 -9.24 -1.20 -5.35
N GLY A 249 -10.09 -1.75 -4.47
CA GLY A 249 -9.70 -2.66 -3.42
C GLY A 249 -10.35 -4.01 -3.63
N VAL A 250 -9.56 -5.06 -3.59
CA VAL A 250 -10.02 -6.44 -3.73
C VAL A 250 -9.55 -7.29 -2.57
N LEU A 251 -10.43 -8.18 -2.10
CA LEU A 251 -10.08 -9.23 -1.17
C LEU A 251 -9.71 -10.48 -1.97
N LEU A 252 -8.57 -11.07 -1.65
CA LEU A 252 -8.03 -12.28 -2.25
C LEU A 252 -7.82 -13.33 -1.17
N GLN A 253 -7.97 -14.60 -1.50
CA GLN A 253 -7.65 -15.71 -0.61
C GLN A 253 -6.57 -16.59 -1.24
N ARG A 254 -5.53 -16.93 -0.47
CA ARG A 254 -4.54 -17.91 -0.90
C ARG A 254 -5.20 -19.29 -1.07
N LEU A 255 -5.07 -19.84 -2.26
CA LEU A 255 -5.49 -21.22 -2.54
C LEU A 255 -4.53 -22.25 -1.92
N ALA A 256 -4.97 -23.50 -1.83
CA ALA A 256 -4.19 -24.59 -1.23
C ALA A 256 -2.96 -24.97 -2.07
#